data_dd420aa37408b2b5412352f610769865
#
_entry.id   dd420aa37408b2b5412352f610769865
#
_cell.length_a   1.000
_cell.length_b   1.000
_cell.length_c   1.000
_cell.angle_alpha   90.00
_cell.angle_beta   90.00
_cell.angle_gamma   90.00
#
_symmetry.space_group_name_H-M   'P 1'
#
loop_
_entity.id
_entity.type
_entity.pdbx_description
1 polymer ?
#
loop_
_entity_poly.entity_id
_entity_poly.type
_entity_poly.pdbx_seq_one_letter_code
_entity_poly.pdbx_strand_id
1 'polypeptide(L)'
;MSPTYRHIAAASLLLLCAAVPLAAQAPNASESPKAAGAAAPPAAAPTVPAGPALPADYVIGAEDVLSVVFWREREMSSDVLVRPDGRISLPLLNDVEVAGLTPDQIRERVIELAKKFVEEPSATVVVKQINSRKVYITGNVERPGPFPLLRPTTILQLISLAGGLKEFAKAGDIVVVRVEGTQQATFPFNYDDVKNRKSLSQNILLKPGDTVIVP
;
A
#
# COMPACT_ATOMS: atom_id res chain seq x y z
N MET A 1 25.55 25.64 50.97
CA MET A 1 25.75 27.09 50.99
C MET A 1 25.00 27.68 49.83
N SER A 2 23.80 28.16 50.13
CA SER A 2 23.03 29.16 49.36
C SER A 2 23.62 30.53 49.69
N PRO A 3 23.19 31.68 49.18
CA PRO A 3 22.02 32.05 48.38
C PRO A 3 22.41 33.11 47.30
N THR A 4 21.53 33.74 46.54
CA THR A 4 20.66 34.88 46.71
C THR A 4 20.14 35.33 45.33
N TYR A 5 18.88 35.41 45.06
CA TYR A 5 17.90 36.46 45.30
C TYR A 5 18.16 37.81 44.61
N ARG A 6 17.23 38.28 43.76
CA ARG A 6 16.45 39.56 43.84
C ARG A 6 15.94 39.94 42.45
N HIS A 7 14.64 39.91 42.23
CA HIS A 7 13.61 40.98 42.38
C HIS A 7 13.85 42.22 41.54
N ILE A 8 12.88 42.65 40.78
CA ILE A 8 11.96 43.78 41.00
C ILE A 8 11.45 44.19 39.61
N ALA A 9 10.25 44.21 39.34
CA ALA A 9 9.06 45.02 39.50
C ALA A 9 8.79 45.82 38.23
N ALA A 10 7.65 45.65 37.64
CA ALA A 10 6.39 46.38 37.83
C ALA A 10 6.32 47.78 37.22
N ALA A 11 5.26 48.00 36.57
CA ALA A 11 4.42 49.19 36.44
C ALA A 11 4.13 49.54 35.00
N SER A 12 2.96 49.55 34.64
CA SER A 12 1.78 50.41 34.72
C SER A 12 1.35 50.87 33.32
N LEU A 13 0.19 50.49 32.92
CA LEU A 13 -1.03 51.28 32.79
C LEU A 13 -0.97 52.49 31.84
N LEU A 14 -1.66 52.41 30.73
CA LEU A 14 -2.47 53.56 30.28
C LEU A 14 -3.61 53.09 29.32
N LEU A 15 -4.79 53.29 29.81
CA LEU A 15 -6.11 53.25 29.20
C LEU A 15 -6.22 54.41 28.20
N LEU A 16 -6.65 54.15 26.98
CA LEU A 16 -7.26 55.20 26.16
C LEU A 16 -8.50 54.65 25.46
N CYS A 17 -9.63 55.01 26.01
CA CYS A 17 -10.94 54.94 25.39
C CYS A 17 -11.02 55.91 24.23
N ALA A 18 -11.44 55.43 23.07
CA ALA A 18 -11.98 56.27 22.01
C ALA A 18 -13.31 55.67 21.53
N ALA A 19 -14.35 56.42 21.76
CA ALA A 19 -15.74 56.18 21.42
C ALA A 19 -15.98 56.23 19.92
N VAL A 20 -16.77 55.32 19.42
CA VAL A 20 -17.29 55.27 18.03
C VAL A 20 -18.76 55.67 18.06
N PRO A 21 -19.25 56.54 17.21
CA PRO A 21 -20.67 56.84 17.13
C PRO A 21 -21.40 55.78 16.28
N LEU A 22 -22.50 55.37 16.83
CA LEU A 22 -23.61 54.60 16.29
C LEU A 22 -24.31 55.35 15.17
N ALA A 23 -24.31 54.85 13.97
CA ALA A 23 -25.23 55.29 12.91
C ALA A 23 -26.19 54.14 12.59
N ALA A 24 -27.41 54.35 13.02
CA ALA A 24 -28.58 53.51 12.67
C ALA A 24 -29.03 53.83 11.26
N GLN A 25 -29.20 52.80 10.46
CA GLN A 25 -30.11 52.83 9.30
C GLN A 25 -30.69 51.44 9.06
N ALA A 26 -31.99 51.34 9.29
CA ALA A 26 -32.88 50.29 8.77
C ALA A 26 -33.91 51.02 7.87
N PRO A 27 -34.83 50.36 7.19
CA PRO A 27 -34.77 49.11 6.44
C PRO A 27 -35.15 49.35 4.97
N ASN A 28 -34.73 48.51 4.07
CA ASN A 28 -35.40 48.43 2.79
C ASN A 28 -35.82 46.97 2.50
N ALA A 29 -37.11 46.79 2.56
CA ALA A 29 -37.80 45.61 2.08
C ALA A 29 -37.88 45.67 0.57
N SER A 30 -37.42 44.66 -0.11
CA SER A 30 -38.11 44.18 -1.32
C SER A 30 -37.47 42.90 -1.85
N GLU A 31 -38.34 41.97 -2.06
CA GLU A 31 -38.32 40.88 -3.06
C GLU A 31 -37.41 39.69 -2.84
N SER A 32 -37.99 38.65 -2.32
CA SER A 32 -37.60 37.25 -2.54
C SER A 32 -37.72 36.84 -4.01
N PRO A 33 -36.68 36.33 -4.62
CA PRO A 33 -36.83 35.44 -5.74
C PRO A 33 -37.06 34.03 -5.22
N LYS A 34 -38.19 33.48 -5.60
CA LYS A 34 -38.66 32.11 -5.57
C LYS A 34 -37.49 31.13 -5.73
N ALA A 35 -37.25 30.35 -4.70
CA ALA A 35 -36.29 29.24 -4.70
C ALA A 35 -36.67 28.25 -5.80
N ALA A 36 -35.88 28.27 -6.88
CA ALA A 36 -35.81 27.16 -7.81
C ALA A 36 -35.09 26.02 -7.06
N GLY A 37 -35.74 24.84 -7.02
CA GLY A 37 -35.22 23.66 -6.33
C GLY A 37 -33.80 23.32 -6.78
N ALA A 38 -32.87 23.48 -5.86
CA ALA A 38 -31.54 22.89 -6.01
C ALA A 38 -31.73 21.38 -5.92
N ALA A 39 -31.62 20.72 -7.05
CA ALA A 39 -31.49 19.27 -7.11
C ALA A 39 -30.25 18.91 -6.28
N ALA A 40 -30.42 18.08 -5.28
CA ALA A 40 -29.33 17.50 -4.52
C ALA A 40 -28.32 16.87 -5.50
N PRO A 41 -27.01 17.06 -5.31
CA PRO A 41 -26.03 16.40 -6.14
C PRO A 41 -26.23 14.89 -6.06
N PRO A 42 -26.12 14.17 -7.19
CA PRO A 42 -26.26 12.71 -7.18
C PRO A 42 -25.28 12.13 -6.16
N ALA A 43 -25.80 11.24 -5.31
CA ALA A 43 -25.00 10.52 -4.32
C ALA A 43 -23.76 9.95 -5.01
N ALA A 44 -22.60 10.35 -4.54
CA ALA A 44 -21.32 9.85 -5.06
C ALA A 44 -21.36 8.32 -5.05
N ALA A 45 -21.15 7.72 -6.22
CA ALA A 45 -20.96 6.29 -6.33
C ALA A 45 -19.86 5.87 -5.35
N PRO A 46 -19.96 4.70 -4.69
CA PRO A 46 -18.94 4.24 -3.77
C PRO A 46 -17.62 4.18 -4.52
N THR A 47 -16.68 5.05 -4.14
CA THR A 47 -15.33 5.06 -4.68
C THR A 47 -14.66 3.78 -4.15
N VAL A 48 -14.53 2.78 -4.99
CA VAL A 48 -13.71 1.61 -4.70
C VAL A 48 -12.28 2.12 -4.56
N PRO A 49 -11.62 1.96 -3.41
CA PRO A 49 -10.25 2.41 -3.26
C PRO A 49 -9.39 1.73 -4.31
N ALA A 50 -8.72 2.51 -5.14
CA ALA A 50 -7.77 1.97 -6.11
C ALA A 50 -6.67 1.23 -5.34
N GLY A 51 -6.57 -0.07 -5.57
CA GLY A 51 -5.47 -0.89 -5.05
C GLY A 51 -4.12 -0.46 -5.67
N PRO A 52 -3.00 -1.04 -5.22
CA PRO A 52 -1.70 -0.79 -5.81
C PRO A 52 -1.71 -1.09 -7.31
N ALA A 53 -0.96 -0.34 -8.11
CA ALA A 53 -0.80 -0.63 -9.53
C ALA A 53 -0.21 -2.03 -9.70
N LEU A 54 -0.97 -2.92 -10.32
CA LEU A 54 -0.57 -4.32 -10.52
C LEU A 54 0.36 -4.43 -11.73
N PRO A 55 1.43 -5.26 -11.67
CA PRO A 55 2.16 -5.69 -12.85
C PRO A 55 1.22 -6.40 -13.84
N ALA A 56 1.49 -6.28 -15.15
CA ALA A 56 0.65 -6.89 -16.18
C ALA A 56 0.58 -8.43 -16.09
N ASP A 57 1.62 -9.04 -15.52
CA ASP A 57 1.78 -10.48 -15.30
C ASP A 57 1.44 -10.91 -13.86
N TYR A 58 0.69 -10.06 -13.13
CA TYR A 58 0.38 -10.36 -11.74
C TYR A 58 -0.65 -11.49 -11.63
N VAL A 59 -0.26 -12.52 -10.90
CA VAL A 59 -1.14 -13.59 -10.44
C VAL A 59 -1.21 -13.57 -8.91
N ILE A 60 -2.38 -13.85 -8.40
CA ILE A 60 -2.66 -13.85 -6.97
C ILE A 60 -1.98 -15.04 -6.30
N GLY A 61 -1.37 -14.79 -5.17
CA GLY A 61 -0.70 -15.78 -4.34
C GLY A 61 -1.22 -15.83 -2.91
N ALA A 62 -0.69 -16.76 -2.14
CA ALA A 62 -0.99 -16.85 -0.71
C ALA A 62 -0.59 -15.57 0.04
N GLU A 63 -1.30 -15.23 1.10
CA GLU A 63 -1.16 -14.02 1.92
C GLU A 63 -1.60 -12.69 1.24
N ASP A 64 -2.02 -12.70 -0.01
CA ASP A 64 -2.58 -11.49 -0.64
C ASP A 64 -3.93 -11.12 -0.04
N VAL A 65 -4.21 -9.83 0.06
CA VAL A 65 -5.50 -9.33 0.55
C VAL A 65 -6.31 -8.81 -0.62
N LEU A 66 -7.47 -9.42 -0.82
CA LEU A 66 -8.40 -9.07 -1.88
C LEU A 66 -9.65 -8.41 -1.30
N SER A 67 -10.22 -7.47 -2.00
CA SER A 67 -11.56 -6.96 -1.77
C SER A 67 -12.48 -7.45 -2.89
N VAL A 68 -13.44 -8.25 -2.56
CA VAL A 68 -14.48 -8.71 -3.48
C VAL A 68 -15.75 -7.94 -3.19
N VAL A 69 -16.18 -7.12 -4.13
CA VAL A 69 -17.34 -6.24 -3.98
C VAL A 69 -18.40 -6.62 -4.99
N PHE A 70 -19.56 -7.03 -4.52
CA PHE A 70 -20.73 -7.28 -5.35
C PHE A 70 -21.59 -6.02 -5.47
N TRP A 71 -22.04 -5.74 -6.67
CA TRP A 71 -22.98 -4.64 -6.91
C TRP A 71 -24.35 -4.97 -6.32
N ARG A 72 -24.86 -4.09 -5.45
CA ARG A 72 -26.13 -4.21 -4.72
C ARG A 72 -26.19 -5.30 -3.63
N GLU A 73 -25.21 -6.19 -3.54
CA GLU A 73 -25.17 -7.30 -2.57
C GLU A 73 -24.05 -7.09 -1.56
N ARG A 74 -24.31 -6.24 -0.56
CA ARG A 74 -23.31 -5.92 0.47
C ARG A 74 -22.98 -7.12 1.35
N GLU A 75 -23.93 -8.00 1.57
CA GLU A 75 -23.75 -9.19 2.42
C GLU A 75 -22.81 -10.22 1.79
N MET A 76 -22.66 -10.21 0.46
CA MET A 76 -21.70 -11.04 -0.27
C MET A 76 -20.33 -10.37 -0.43
N SER A 77 -20.24 -9.06 -0.15
CA SER A 77 -19.01 -8.29 -0.33
C SER A 77 -18.13 -8.38 0.91
N SER A 78 -16.87 -8.70 0.75
CA SER A 78 -15.91 -8.79 1.86
C SER A 78 -14.47 -8.58 1.43
N ASP A 79 -13.65 -8.17 2.40
CA ASP A 79 -12.21 -8.21 2.30
C ASP A 79 -11.72 -9.58 2.77
N VAL A 80 -10.95 -10.26 1.96
CA VAL A 80 -10.52 -11.63 2.21
C VAL A 80 -9.02 -11.78 2.04
N LEU A 81 -8.42 -12.58 2.92
CA LEU A 81 -7.04 -13.00 2.81
C LEU A 81 -6.98 -14.32 2.01
N VAL A 82 -6.06 -14.38 1.07
CA VAL A 82 -5.75 -15.64 0.39
C VAL A 82 -5.02 -16.56 1.35
N ARG A 83 -5.64 -17.68 1.66
CA ARG A 83 -5.11 -18.68 2.59
C ARG A 83 -3.87 -19.38 2.00
N PRO A 84 -3.05 -20.04 2.83
CA PRO A 84 -1.89 -20.81 2.34
C PRO A 84 -2.24 -21.94 1.38
N ASP A 85 -3.50 -22.44 1.42
CA ASP A 85 -4.02 -23.45 0.48
C ASP A 85 -4.44 -22.83 -0.88
N GLY A 86 -4.24 -21.52 -1.07
CA GLY A 86 -4.57 -20.81 -2.30
C GLY A 86 -6.04 -20.50 -2.49
N ARG A 87 -6.85 -20.58 -1.44
CA ARG A 87 -8.28 -20.33 -1.48
C ARG A 87 -8.68 -19.07 -0.69
N ILE A 88 -9.79 -18.49 -1.06
CA ILE A 88 -10.48 -17.46 -0.29
C ILE A 88 -11.84 -17.99 0.18
N SER A 89 -12.30 -17.55 1.34
CA SER A 89 -13.62 -17.87 1.86
C SER A 89 -14.52 -16.66 1.73
N LEU A 90 -15.58 -16.78 0.93
CA LEU A 90 -16.55 -15.71 0.68
C LEU A 90 -17.92 -16.09 1.27
N PRO A 91 -18.69 -15.12 1.78
CA PRO A 91 -20.07 -15.38 2.20
C PRO A 91 -20.88 -16.02 1.06
N LEU A 92 -21.69 -17.01 1.37
CA LEU A 92 -22.53 -17.80 0.46
C LEU A 92 -21.77 -18.63 -0.58
N LEU A 93 -20.60 -18.19 -1.06
CA LEU A 93 -19.82 -18.90 -2.09
C LEU A 93 -18.85 -19.92 -1.49
N ASN A 94 -18.66 -19.91 -0.16
CA ASN A 94 -17.70 -20.75 0.55
C ASN A 94 -16.25 -20.58 0.02
N ASP A 95 -15.53 -21.68 -0.14
CA ASP A 95 -14.14 -21.68 -0.54
C ASP A 95 -13.99 -21.62 -2.06
N VAL A 96 -13.31 -20.59 -2.54
CA VAL A 96 -13.01 -20.36 -3.95
C VAL A 96 -11.49 -20.40 -4.16
N GLU A 97 -11.02 -21.24 -5.08
CA GLU A 97 -9.62 -21.33 -5.44
C GLU A 97 -9.20 -20.12 -6.29
N VAL A 98 -8.18 -19.40 -5.88
CA VAL A 98 -7.75 -18.13 -6.47
C VAL A 98 -6.25 -18.04 -6.74
N ALA A 99 -5.43 -18.89 -6.13
CA ALA A 99 -3.99 -18.88 -6.33
C ALA A 99 -3.64 -19.19 -7.78
N GLY A 100 -2.71 -18.41 -8.35
CA GLY A 100 -2.28 -18.55 -9.74
C GLY A 100 -3.23 -17.92 -10.77
N LEU A 101 -4.36 -17.35 -10.33
CA LEU A 101 -5.29 -16.65 -11.21
C LEU A 101 -5.04 -15.14 -11.20
N THR A 102 -5.40 -14.49 -12.30
CA THR A 102 -5.43 -13.01 -12.35
C THR A 102 -6.70 -12.48 -11.67
N PRO A 103 -6.73 -11.21 -11.24
CA PRO A 103 -7.92 -10.60 -10.67
C PRO A 103 -9.16 -10.70 -11.58
N ASP A 104 -8.98 -10.60 -12.90
CA ASP A 104 -10.08 -10.75 -13.86
C ASP A 104 -10.62 -12.18 -13.92
N GLN A 105 -9.75 -13.17 -13.92
CA GLN A 105 -10.17 -14.57 -13.87
C GLN A 105 -10.91 -14.91 -12.59
N ILE A 106 -10.48 -14.35 -11.46
CA ILE A 106 -11.20 -14.51 -10.19
C ILE A 106 -12.56 -13.86 -10.25
N ARG A 107 -12.66 -12.65 -10.82
CA ARG A 107 -13.94 -11.96 -11.00
C ARG A 107 -14.92 -12.83 -11.78
N GLU A 108 -14.51 -13.40 -12.91
CA GLU A 108 -15.34 -14.28 -13.72
C GLU A 108 -15.79 -15.52 -12.94
N ARG A 109 -14.86 -16.16 -12.23
CA ARG A 109 -15.13 -17.36 -11.42
C ARG A 109 -16.12 -17.07 -10.28
N VAL A 110 -15.94 -15.94 -9.59
CA VAL A 110 -16.82 -15.50 -8.50
C VAL A 110 -18.23 -15.17 -9.03
N ILE A 111 -18.32 -14.48 -10.17
CA ILE A 111 -19.60 -14.19 -10.84
C ILE A 111 -20.31 -15.49 -11.22
N GLU A 112 -19.61 -16.46 -11.78
CA GLU A 112 -20.21 -17.74 -12.17
C GLU A 112 -20.79 -18.50 -10.97
N LEU A 113 -20.06 -18.53 -9.86
CA LEU A 113 -20.52 -19.16 -8.63
C LEU A 113 -21.72 -18.42 -8.01
N ALA A 114 -21.74 -17.09 -8.11
CA ALA A 114 -22.80 -16.25 -7.55
C ALA A 114 -24.13 -16.36 -8.31
N LYS A 115 -24.15 -16.79 -9.57
CA LYS A 115 -25.38 -17.04 -10.36
C LYS A 115 -26.35 -18.02 -9.70
N LYS A 116 -25.86 -18.85 -8.77
CA LYS A 116 -26.72 -19.78 -8.01
C LYS A 116 -27.56 -19.08 -6.95
N PHE A 117 -27.18 -17.87 -6.56
CA PHE A 117 -27.77 -17.13 -5.44
C PHE A 117 -28.40 -15.81 -5.87
N VAL A 118 -27.91 -15.21 -6.95
CA VAL A 118 -28.32 -13.89 -7.46
C VAL A 118 -28.55 -13.97 -8.96
N GLU A 119 -29.64 -13.36 -9.41
CA GLU A 119 -29.87 -13.12 -10.83
C GLU A 119 -28.95 -11.98 -11.31
N GLU A 120 -28.21 -12.17 -12.37
CA GLU A 120 -27.29 -11.18 -12.94
C GLU A 120 -26.23 -10.61 -11.95
N PRO A 121 -25.42 -11.45 -11.29
CA PRO A 121 -24.44 -10.98 -10.35
C PRO A 121 -23.34 -10.15 -11.07
N SER A 122 -22.98 -9.01 -10.49
CA SER A 122 -21.85 -8.19 -10.93
C SER A 122 -20.88 -8.01 -9.77
N ALA A 123 -19.63 -8.37 -9.98
CA ALA A 123 -18.60 -8.29 -8.96
C ALA A 123 -17.35 -7.55 -9.47
N THR A 124 -16.66 -6.91 -8.55
CA THR A 124 -15.35 -6.29 -8.75
C THR A 124 -14.36 -6.91 -7.78
N VAL A 125 -13.19 -7.30 -8.26
CA VAL A 125 -12.10 -7.83 -7.44
C VAL A 125 -10.96 -6.84 -7.45
N VAL A 126 -10.60 -6.33 -6.28
CA VAL A 126 -9.50 -5.38 -6.10
C VAL A 126 -8.44 -5.99 -5.19
N VAL A 127 -7.19 -5.99 -5.61
CA VAL A 127 -6.06 -6.38 -4.76
C VAL A 127 -5.74 -5.21 -3.84
N LYS A 128 -5.98 -5.37 -2.54
CA LYS A 128 -5.66 -4.35 -1.54
C LYS A 128 -4.19 -4.38 -1.12
N GLN A 129 -3.66 -5.59 -0.91
CA GLN A 129 -2.27 -5.77 -0.49
C GLN A 129 -1.66 -6.97 -1.22
N ILE A 130 -0.45 -6.78 -1.70
CA ILE A 130 0.36 -7.81 -2.34
C ILE A 130 1.38 -8.29 -1.31
N ASN A 131 1.13 -9.45 -0.71
CA ASN A 131 2.00 -10.06 0.28
C ASN A 131 2.67 -11.33 -0.24
N SER A 132 2.17 -11.91 -1.32
CA SER A 132 2.71 -13.12 -1.95
C SER A 132 4.05 -12.89 -2.64
N ARG A 133 4.32 -11.65 -3.08
CA ARG A 133 5.55 -11.29 -3.80
C ARG A 133 6.51 -10.54 -2.89
N LYS A 134 7.38 -11.27 -2.18
CA LYS A 134 8.42 -10.71 -1.29
C LYS A 134 9.79 -11.26 -1.65
N VAL A 135 10.81 -10.46 -1.43
CA VAL A 135 12.22 -10.87 -1.41
C VAL A 135 12.79 -10.54 -0.04
N TYR A 136 13.78 -11.28 0.37
CA TYR A 136 14.39 -11.13 1.68
C TYR A 136 15.82 -10.64 1.53
N ILE A 137 16.25 -9.74 2.39
CA ILE A 137 17.65 -9.35 2.50
C ILE A 137 18.11 -9.45 3.95
N THR A 138 19.26 -10.05 4.17
CA THR A 138 19.80 -10.31 5.50
C THR A 138 21.30 -10.03 5.54
N GLY A 139 21.85 -9.83 6.74
CA GLY A 139 23.26 -9.56 6.99
C GLY A 139 23.58 -8.08 7.11
N ASN A 140 24.74 -7.66 6.59
CA ASN A 140 25.30 -6.33 6.79
C ASN A 140 24.70 -5.26 5.86
N VAL A 141 23.39 -5.04 5.97
CA VAL A 141 22.66 -3.95 5.32
C VAL A 141 22.00 -3.04 6.36
N GLU A 142 21.68 -1.81 6.00
CA GLU A 142 21.06 -0.86 6.94
C GLU A 142 19.71 -1.35 7.44
N ARG A 143 18.88 -1.90 6.56
CA ARG A 143 17.53 -2.41 6.88
C ARG A 143 17.37 -3.84 6.37
N PRO A 144 17.77 -4.85 7.15
CA PRO A 144 17.49 -6.25 6.82
C PRO A 144 15.99 -6.55 7.01
N GLY A 145 15.46 -7.50 6.23
CA GLY A 145 14.08 -7.92 6.32
C GLY A 145 13.42 -8.24 4.98
N PRO A 146 12.09 -8.46 4.96
CA PRO A 146 11.33 -8.66 3.75
C PRO A 146 11.05 -7.35 3.03
N PHE A 147 11.16 -7.36 1.70
CA PHE A 147 10.80 -6.25 0.82
C PHE A 147 9.77 -6.71 -0.21
N PRO A 148 8.69 -5.93 -0.46
CA PRO A 148 7.70 -6.28 -1.47
C PRO A 148 8.31 -6.13 -2.87
N LEU A 149 8.05 -7.12 -3.74
CA LEU A 149 8.48 -7.15 -5.12
C LEU A 149 7.32 -6.73 -6.04
N LEU A 150 6.97 -5.45 -6.03
CA LEU A 150 5.84 -4.90 -6.80
C LEU A 150 6.17 -4.62 -8.27
N ARG A 151 7.44 -4.60 -8.61
CA ARG A 151 7.98 -4.36 -9.97
C ARG A 151 9.26 -5.15 -10.17
N PRO A 152 9.65 -5.42 -11.42
CA PRO A 152 10.95 -6.03 -11.70
C PRO A 152 12.06 -5.26 -10.99
N THR A 153 12.75 -5.90 -10.06
CA THR A 153 13.76 -5.28 -9.19
C THR A 153 15.04 -6.10 -9.27
N THR A 154 16.17 -5.43 -9.43
CA THR A 154 17.49 -6.07 -9.45
C THR A 154 18.10 -6.11 -8.04
N ILE A 155 19.17 -6.90 -7.87
CA ILE A 155 19.90 -6.99 -6.61
C ILE A 155 20.38 -5.61 -6.14
N LEU A 156 20.99 -4.82 -7.04
CA LEU A 156 21.49 -3.48 -6.72
C LEU A 156 20.37 -2.54 -6.25
N GLN A 157 19.18 -2.63 -6.89
CA GLN A 157 18.02 -1.86 -6.48
C GLN A 157 17.50 -2.30 -5.11
N LEU A 158 17.48 -3.61 -4.82
CA LEU A 158 17.10 -4.11 -3.50
C LEU A 158 18.05 -3.61 -2.41
N ILE A 159 19.35 -3.67 -2.62
CA ILE A 159 20.35 -3.13 -1.68
C ILE A 159 20.10 -1.64 -1.44
N SER A 160 19.81 -0.88 -2.48
CA SER A 160 19.48 0.56 -2.37
C SER A 160 18.18 0.79 -1.58
N LEU A 161 17.16 -0.04 -1.78
CA LEU A 161 15.91 -0.01 -1.00
C LEU A 161 16.14 -0.37 0.47
N ALA A 162 17.09 -1.27 0.75
CA ALA A 162 17.51 -1.64 2.10
C ALA A 162 18.38 -0.57 2.79
N GLY A 163 18.66 0.56 2.13
CA GLY A 163 19.43 1.66 2.68
C GLY A 163 20.93 1.58 2.40
N GLY A 164 21.38 0.57 1.63
CA GLY A 164 22.78 0.35 1.32
C GLY A 164 23.46 -0.71 2.21
N LEU A 165 24.74 -0.91 1.95
CA LEU A 165 25.60 -1.80 2.73
C LEU A 165 26.16 -1.07 3.94
N LYS A 166 26.32 -1.77 5.07
CA LYS A 166 27.02 -1.25 6.25
C LYS A 166 28.53 -1.18 6.02
N GLU A 167 29.23 -0.43 6.86
CA GLU A 167 30.66 -0.16 6.77
C GLU A 167 31.53 -1.43 6.71
N PHE A 168 31.14 -2.49 7.41
CA PHE A 168 31.89 -3.76 7.48
C PHE A 168 31.29 -4.87 6.59
N ALA A 169 30.41 -4.53 5.67
CA ALA A 169 29.86 -5.51 4.75
C ALA A 169 30.89 -6.01 3.75
N LYS A 170 30.94 -7.32 3.54
CA LYS A 170 31.77 -7.91 2.48
C LYS A 170 31.10 -7.74 1.13
N ALA A 171 31.29 -6.57 0.53
CA ALA A 171 30.62 -6.15 -0.71
C ALA A 171 30.92 -7.09 -1.91
N GLY A 172 32.06 -7.81 -1.88
CA GLY A 172 32.45 -8.76 -2.93
C GLY A 172 31.82 -10.14 -2.84
N ASP A 173 31.25 -10.50 -1.68
CA ASP A 173 30.84 -11.87 -1.37
C ASP A 173 29.32 -12.00 -1.15
N ILE A 174 28.53 -11.12 -1.75
CA ILE A 174 27.07 -11.16 -1.66
C ILE A 174 26.55 -12.34 -2.46
N VAL A 175 25.51 -12.99 -1.92
CA VAL A 175 24.94 -14.18 -2.54
C VAL A 175 23.41 -14.06 -2.58
N VAL A 176 22.83 -14.37 -3.73
CA VAL A 176 21.38 -14.56 -3.86
C VAL A 176 21.07 -16.05 -3.83
N VAL A 177 20.22 -16.45 -2.92
CA VAL A 177 19.71 -17.81 -2.79
C VAL A 177 18.29 -17.83 -3.33
N ARG A 178 18.05 -18.67 -4.32
CA ARG A 178 16.74 -18.91 -4.93
C ARG A 178 16.32 -20.35 -4.72
N VAL A 179 15.10 -20.54 -4.23
CA VAL A 179 14.51 -21.86 -4.05
C VAL A 179 13.41 -22.05 -5.10
N GLU A 180 13.58 -23.01 -6.01
CA GLU A 180 12.59 -23.38 -7.01
C GLU A 180 12.19 -24.86 -6.78
N GLY A 181 11.03 -25.04 -6.14
CA GLY A 181 10.58 -26.38 -5.70
C GLY A 181 11.53 -26.98 -4.66
N THR A 182 12.17 -28.08 -4.99
CA THR A 182 13.17 -28.76 -4.11
C THR A 182 14.61 -28.39 -4.43
N GLN A 183 14.84 -27.59 -5.48
CA GLN A 183 16.19 -27.19 -5.89
C GLN A 183 16.52 -25.80 -5.35
N GLN A 184 17.77 -25.66 -4.92
CA GLN A 184 18.33 -24.42 -4.45
C GLN A 184 19.40 -23.94 -5.41
N ALA A 185 19.25 -22.77 -5.99
CA ALA A 185 20.23 -22.12 -6.85
C ALA A 185 20.87 -20.94 -6.12
N THR A 186 22.17 -20.78 -6.32
CA THR A 186 22.95 -19.74 -5.68
C THR A 186 23.59 -18.86 -6.75
N PHE A 187 23.39 -17.54 -6.67
CA PHE A 187 23.94 -16.57 -7.61
C PHE A 187 24.90 -15.63 -6.86
N PRO A 188 26.20 -15.68 -7.19
CA PRO A 188 27.16 -14.75 -6.59
C PRO A 188 26.94 -13.34 -7.14
N PHE A 189 27.12 -12.34 -6.27
CA PHE A 189 27.00 -10.95 -6.63
C PHE A 189 28.11 -10.14 -5.97
N ASN A 190 28.96 -9.53 -6.78
CA ASN A 190 30.01 -8.63 -6.32
C ASN A 190 29.55 -7.18 -6.54
N TYR A 191 29.21 -6.51 -5.43
CA TYR A 191 28.71 -5.14 -5.45
C TYR A 191 29.75 -4.16 -6.02
N ASP A 192 31.04 -4.33 -5.70
CA ASP A 192 32.10 -3.44 -6.15
C ASP A 192 32.34 -3.56 -7.67
N ASP A 193 32.28 -4.77 -8.21
CA ASP A 193 32.41 -4.99 -9.64
C ASP A 193 31.22 -4.41 -10.41
N VAL A 194 30.02 -4.59 -9.92
CA VAL A 194 28.80 -4.01 -10.54
C VAL A 194 28.83 -2.48 -10.45
N LYS A 195 29.20 -1.91 -9.30
CA LYS A 195 29.36 -0.47 -9.10
C LYS A 195 30.39 0.11 -10.06
N ASN A 196 31.50 -0.61 -10.29
CA ASN A 196 32.58 -0.21 -11.20
C ASN A 196 32.31 -0.61 -12.67
N ARG A 197 31.11 -1.11 -12.99
CA ARG A 197 30.68 -1.53 -14.34
C ARG A 197 31.48 -2.68 -14.96
N LYS A 198 32.17 -3.50 -14.15
CA LYS A 198 32.99 -4.60 -14.64
C LYS A 198 32.15 -5.85 -14.93
N SER A 199 31.12 -6.15 -14.11
CA SER A 199 30.35 -7.42 -14.19
C SER A 199 28.86 -7.16 -14.05
N LEU A 200 28.29 -6.36 -14.95
CA LEU A 200 26.85 -5.97 -14.92
C LEU A 200 25.90 -7.17 -15.07
N SER A 201 26.34 -8.26 -15.68
CA SER A 201 25.56 -9.49 -15.82
C SER A 201 25.20 -10.17 -14.50
N GLN A 202 25.94 -9.87 -13.42
CA GLN A 202 25.62 -10.37 -12.07
C GLN A 202 24.40 -9.66 -11.46
N ASN A 203 24.02 -8.48 -11.96
CA ASN A 203 22.89 -7.73 -11.45
C ASN A 203 21.58 -8.28 -12.01
N ILE A 204 21.25 -9.52 -11.62
CA ILE A 204 20.06 -10.24 -12.07
C ILE A 204 18.77 -9.65 -11.52
N LEU A 205 17.67 -9.94 -12.19
CA LEU A 205 16.32 -9.69 -11.68
C LEU A 205 15.98 -10.69 -10.58
N LEU A 206 15.46 -10.18 -9.48
CA LEU A 206 14.98 -10.96 -8.35
C LEU A 206 13.62 -11.57 -8.65
N LYS A 207 13.39 -12.77 -8.14
CA LYS A 207 12.09 -13.46 -8.15
C LYS A 207 11.50 -13.45 -6.74
N PRO A 208 10.16 -13.55 -6.60
CA PRO A 208 9.53 -13.75 -5.30
C PRO A 208 10.13 -14.97 -4.57
N GLY A 209 10.45 -14.81 -3.29
CA GLY A 209 11.10 -15.84 -2.48
C GLY A 209 12.64 -15.80 -2.48
N ASP A 210 13.28 -15.00 -3.32
CA ASP A 210 14.73 -14.84 -3.30
C ASP A 210 15.20 -14.27 -1.96
N THR A 211 16.33 -14.79 -1.48
CA THR A 211 17.01 -14.30 -0.27
C THR A 211 18.39 -13.79 -0.63
N VAL A 212 18.65 -12.51 -0.39
CA VAL A 212 19.96 -11.88 -0.58
C VAL A 212 20.71 -11.88 0.75
N ILE A 213 21.87 -12.49 0.77
CA ILE A 213 22.74 -12.59 1.96
C ILE A 213 23.95 -11.68 1.76
N VAL A 214 24.13 -10.75 2.69
CA VAL A 214 25.25 -9.81 2.70
C VAL A 214 26.14 -10.14 3.90
N PRO A 215 27.27 -10.79 3.71
CA PRO A 215 28.20 -11.15 4.79
C PRO A 215 28.85 -9.95 5.48
#